data_7ec25a858af7342c4e1199ac1411cd3b
#
_entry.id   7ec25a858af7342c4e1199ac1411cd3b
#
_cell.length_a   1.000
_cell.length_b   1.000
_cell.length_c   1.000
_cell.angle_alpha   90.00
_cell.angle_beta   90.00
_cell.angle_gamma   90.00
#
_symmetry.space_group_name_H-M   'P 1'
#
loop_
_entity.id
_entity.type
_entity.pdbx_description
1 polymer ?
#
loop_
_entity_poly.entity_id
_entity_poly.type
_entity_poly.pdbx_seq_one_letter_code
_entity_poly.pdbx_strand_id
1 'polypeptide(L)'
;MSATSAPFGLRPAFHPSGLDRAQALAGGIVSGYTSNILKGQPVQYGTTANSITIGTIGIAANTGAWAGAFAGVQWTDTTGRARVSNYWPANTAYTAGTCTAYFYNDQNIVYEIQADGSMAQTTIGNEYNFSNIAAGSTTTGLSQATLGASTAVGNGQQGQMRVVDLAPYVDNAWGDAYTIVRVVNSNSQFFGAVTAIA
;
A
#
# COMPACT_ATOMS: atom_id res chain seq x y z
N MET A 1 -14.60 -15.77 -0.12
CA MET A 1 -13.31 -15.14 -0.54
C MET A 1 -12.23 -15.25 0.53
N SER A 2 -12.53 -15.14 1.80
CA SER A 2 -11.52 -15.23 2.86
C SER A 2 -11.02 -16.66 3.16
N ALA A 3 -11.67 -17.68 2.62
CA ALA A 3 -11.17 -19.07 2.67
C ALA A 3 -10.05 -19.35 1.65
N THR A 4 -9.82 -18.47 0.69
CA THR A 4 -8.84 -18.65 -0.41
C THR A 4 -7.87 -17.47 -0.45
N SER A 5 -6.58 -17.76 -0.66
CA SER A 5 -5.58 -16.72 -0.89
C SER A 5 -5.81 -16.07 -2.26
N ALA A 6 -6.31 -14.85 -2.26
CA ALA A 6 -6.54 -14.03 -3.45
C ALA A 6 -6.25 -12.56 -3.13
N PRO A 7 -5.01 -12.22 -2.76
CA PRO A 7 -4.66 -10.88 -2.33
C PRO A 7 -4.78 -9.87 -3.48
N PHE A 8 -5.14 -8.65 -3.12
CA PHE A 8 -5.42 -7.55 -4.06
C PHE A 8 -4.71 -6.23 -3.68
N GLY A 9 -3.78 -6.28 -2.74
CA GLY A 9 -3.08 -5.11 -2.22
C GLY A 9 -3.96 -4.23 -1.35
N LEU A 10 -3.60 -2.95 -1.24
CA LEU A 10 -4.37 -1.94 -0.53
C LEU A 10 -5.48 -1.38 -1.44
N ARG A 11 -6.72 -1.58 -1.06
CA ARG A 11 -7.88 -1.02 -1.73
C ARG A 11 -8.55 0.04 -0.84
N PRO A 12 -8.58 1.33 -1.23
CA PRO A 12 -9.34 2.33 -0.49
C PRO A 12 -10.81 1.91 -0.41
N ALA A 13 -11.36 1.80 0.80
CA ALA A 13 -12.74 1.44 1.04
C ALA A 13 -13.61 2.66 1.29
N PHE A 14 -13.18 3.52 2.21
CA PHE A 14 -13.86 4.77 2.49
C PHE A 14 -12.93 5.78 3.19
N HIS A 15 -13.34 7.03 3.18
CA HIS A 15 -12.77 8.10 3.97
C HIS A 15 -13.88 8.71 4.83
N PRO A 16 -13.66 9.03 6.13
CA PRO A 16 -14.70 9.58 7.01
C PRO A 16 -15.38 10.84 6.49
N SER A 17 -14.70 11.64 5.68
CA SER A 17 -15.23 12.85 5.04
C SER A 17 -15.70 12.65 3.59
N GLY A 18 -15.82 11.42 3.11
CA GLY A 18 -16.15 11.06 1.72
C GLY A 18 -14.93 10.71 0.87
N LEU A 19 -15.04 9.70 0.01
CA LEU A 19 -13.93 9.23 -0.86
C LEU A 19 -13.45 10.26 -1.89
N ASP A 20 -14.31 11.18 -2.29
CA ASP A 20 -13.99 12.32 -3.14
C ASP A 20 -12.93 13.26 -2.56
N ARG A 21 -12.74 13.22 -1.24
CA ARG A 21 -11.71 13.98 -0.53
C ARG A 21 -10.39 13.22 -0.35
N ALA A 22 -10.36 11.94 -0.61
CA ALA A 22 -9.16 11.12 -0.63
C ALA A 22 -8.35 11.37 -1.91
N GLN A 23 -7.82 12.58 -2.09
CA GLN A 23 -7.05 12.92 -3.28
C GLN A 23 -5.70 12.23 -3.26
N ALA A 24 -5.26 11.79 -4.43
CA ALA A 24 -3.91 11.25 -4.60
C ALA A 24 -2.88 12.37 -4.68
N LEU A 25 -1.80 12.25 -3.92
CA LEU A 25 -0.62 13.09 -4.11
C LEU A 25 0.13 12.68 -5.38
N ALA A 26 0.84 13.64 -5.95
CA ALA A 26 1.74 13.41 -7.07
C ALA A 26 3.19 13.29 -6.58
N GLY A 27 3.88 12.27 -7.07
CA GLY A 27 5.31 12.04 -6.86
C GLY A 27 6.01 11.70 -8.16
N GLY A 28 7.34 11.58 -8.14
CA GLY A 28 8.13 11.07 -9.26
C GLY A 28 8.58 9.63 -9.00
N ILE A 29 8.87 8.88 -10.06
CA ILE A 29 9.59 7.61 -9.99
C ILE A 29 10.89 7.81 -10.76
N VAL A 30 12.02 7.31 -10.25
CA VAL A 30 13.30 7.46 -10.95
C VAL A 30 13.29 6.70 -12.29
N SER A 31 13.86 7.31 -13.33
CA SER A 31 13.99 6.64 -14.63
C SER A 31 14.84 5.38 -14.50
N GLY A 32 14.37 4.27 -15.06
CA GLY A 32 15.02 2.97 -14.93
C GLY A 32 14.83 2.28 -13.58
N TYR A 33 13.87 2.70 -12.75
CA TYR A 33 13.53 2.00 -11.50
C TYR A 33 13.30 0.50 -11.77
N THR A 34 14.03 -0.34 -11.05
CA THR A 34 14.20 -1.76 -11.40
C THR A 34 13.03 -2.68 -11.06
N SER A 35 12.03 -2.17 -10.33
CA SER A 35 10.88 -2.96 -9.91
C SER A 35 9.58 -2.41 -10.50
N ASN A 36 8.61 -3.30 -10.73
CA ASN A 36 7.24 -2.87 -11.04
C ASN A 36 6.60 -2.26 -9.78
N ILE A 37 5.88 -1.14 -9.92
CA ILE A 37 5.02 -0.63 -8.85
C ILE A 37 3.58 -0.78 -9.31
N LEU A 38 2.82 -1.61 -8.62
CA LEU A 38 1.49 -2.03 -9.02
C LEU A 38 0.41 -1.26 -8.26
N LYS A 39 -0.78 -1.10 -8.85
CA LYS A 39 -1.90 -0.42 -8.19
C LYS A 39 -2.26 -1.11 -6.86
N GLY A 40 -2.42 -0.32 -5.81
CA GLY A 40 -2.66 -0.81 -4.44
C GLY A 40 -1.40 -1.27 -3.72
N GLN A 41 -0.20 -1.07 -4.30
CA GLN A 41 1.05 -1.39 -3.64
C GLN A 41 1.45 -0.28 -2.66
N PRO A 42 1.91 -0.62 -1.44
CA PRO A 42 2.48 0.36 -0.54
C PRO A 42 3.74 0.98 -1.15
N VAL A 43 3.83 2.31 -1.12
CA VAL A 43 5.01 3.06 -1.60
C VAL A 43 5.58 3.96 -0.51
N GLN A 44 6.86 4.26 -0.64
CA GLN A 44 7.58 5.17 0.24
C GLN A 44 8.47 6.13 -0.58
N TYR A 45 8.75 7.29 -0.02
CA TYR A 45 9.76 8.19 -0.55
C TYR A 45 11.18 7.70 -0.24
N GLY A 46 12.08 8.02 -1.15
CA GLY A 46 13.51 7.82 -0.95
C GLY A 46 14.04 8.64 0.23
N THR A 47 14.84 7.99 1.05
CA THR A 47 15.56 8.58 2.17
C THR A 47 17.03 8.15 2.10
N THR A 48 17.89 8.76 2.91
CA THR A 48 19.29 8.33 3.02
C THR A 48 19.46 6.90 3.54
N ALA A 49 18.40 6.34 4.14
CA ALA A 49 18.43 5.00 4.75
C ALA A 49 17.87 3.88 3.83
N ASN A 50 17.28 4.23 2.70
CA ASN A 50 16.77 3.26 1.72
C ASN A 50 17.42 3.42 0.36
N SER A 51 17.23 2.46 -0.54
CA SER A 51 17.83 2.46 -1.89
C SER A 51 17.01 3.23 -2.94
N ILE A 52 15.95 3.95 -2.52
CA ILE A 52 15.12 4.75 -3.42
C ILE A 52 15.76 6.14 -3.55
N THR A 53 15.80 6.68 -4.75
CA THR A 53 16.34 8.03 -4.99
C THR A 53 15.54 9.09 -4.22
N ILE A 54 16.22 9.96 -3.46
CA ILE A 54 15.60 11.02 -2.67
C ILE A 54 14.72 11.90 -3.58
N GLY A 55 13.51 12.21 -3.11
CA GLY A 55 12.52 12.99 -3.86
C GLY A 55 11.68 12.18 -4.85
N THR A 56 11.92 10.86 -4.95
CA THR A 56 11.10 9.95 -5.74
C THR A 56 10.46 8.88 -4.86
N ILE A 57 9.44 8.21 -5.37
CA ILE A 57 8.79 7.08 -4.69
C ILE A 57 9.26 5.75 -5.27
N GLY A 58 9.22 4.73 -4.44
CA GLY A 58 9.42 3.33 -4.80
C GLY A 58 8.60 2.43 -3.89
N ILE A 59 8.74 1.12 -4.05
CA ILE A 59 8.05 0.14 -3.19
C ILE A 59 8.49 0.35 -1.73
N ALA A 60 7.52 0.37 -0.81
CA ALA A 60 7.81 0.46 0.61
C ALA A 60 8.56 -0.78 1.13
N ALA A 61 9.23 -0.66 2.26
CA ALA A 61 9.79 -1.81 2.97
C ALA A 61 8.67 -2.57 3.71
N ASN A 62 8.95 -3.81 4.12
CA ASN A 62 8.00 -4.61 4.92
C ASN A 62 7.79 -4.05 6.33
N THR A 63 8.62 -3.13 6.78
CA THR A 63 8.55 -2.46 8.08
C THR A 63 8.92 -0.99 7.93
N GLY A 64 8.55 -0.16 8.91
CA GLY A 64 8.89 1.25 8.93
C GLY A 64 7.82 2.15 8.26
N ALA A 65 8.09 3.45 8.23
CA ALA A 65 7.15 4.43 7.69
C ALA A 65 7.02 4.31 6.17
N TRP A 66 5.79 4.50 5.67
CA TRP A 66 5.45 4.45 4.27
C TRP A 66 4.58 5.65 3.85
N ALA A 67 4.55 5.98 2.57
CA ALA A 67 3.93 7.21 2.08
C ALA A 67 2.44 7.04 1.77
N GLY A 68 2.05 5.92 1.16
CA GLY A 68 0.67 5.69 0.75
C GLY A 68 0.51 4.52 -0.22
N ALA A 69 -0.72 4.29 -0.70
CA ALA A 69 -1.05 3.24 -1.64
C ALA A 69 -0.98 3.77 -3.09
N PHE A 70 -0.20 3.12 -3.96
CA PHE A 70 -0.04 3.51 -5.35
C PHE A 70 -1.36 3.43 -6.12
N ALA A 71 -1.68 4.48 -6.87
CA ALA A 71 -2.94 4.61 -7.61
C ALA A 71 -2.77 4.51 -9.13
N GLY A 72 -1.61 4.91 -9.65
CA GLY A 72 -1.32 4.92 -11.08
C GLY A 72 -0.23 5.92 -11.43
N VAL A 73 0.13 6.00 -12.71
CA VAL A 73 1.24 6.84 -13.19
C VAL A 73 0.99 7.32 -14.61
N GLN A 74 1.52 8.49 -14.92
CA GLN A 74 1.62 9.02 -16.27
C GLN A 74 3.06 9.50 -16.54
N TRP A 75 3.52 9.32 -17.77
CA TRP A 75 4.86 9.75 -18.21
C TRP A 75 4.90 9.96 -19.73
N THR A 76 5.92 10.62 -20.21
CA THR A 76 6.24 10.66 -21.65
C THR A 76 7.41 9.71 -21.91
N ASP A 77 7.22 8.74 -22.80
CA ASP A 77 8.29 7.80 -23.15
C ASP A 77 9.42 8.52 -23.94
N THR A 78 10.54 7.84 -24.13
CA THR A 78 11.71 8.39 -24.83
C THR A 78 11.46 8.71 -26.30
N THR A 79 10.32 8.26 -26.87
CA THR A 79 9.89 8.58 -28.24
C THR A 79 8.92 9.77 -28.30
N GLY A 80 8.65 10.45 -27.16
CA GLY A 80 7.76 11.59 -27.06
C GLY A 80 6.26 11.24 -26.93
N ARG A 81 5.90 9.98 -26.71
CA ARG A 81 4.51 9.56 -26.55
C ARG A 81 4.07 9.61 -25.10
N ALA A 82 2.92 10.21 -24.84
CA ALA A 82 2.29 10.18 -23.53
C ALA A 82 1.79 8.75 -23.20
N ARG A 83 2.10 8.30 -21.99
CA ARG A 83 1.70 7.01 -21.42
C ARG A 83 0.95 7.21 -20.12
N VAL A 84 -0.11 6.46 -19.94
CA VAL A 84 -0.87 6.38 -18.68
C VAL A 84 -1.05 4.92 -18.34
N SER A 85 -0.80 4.55 -17.09
CA SER A 85 -0.92 3.16 -16.65
C SER A 85 -1.39 3.09 -15.20
N ASN A 86 -2.06 1.99 -14.85
CA ASN A 86 -2.37 1.65 -13.46
C ASN A 86 -1.18 1.07 -12.69
N TYR A 87 -0.07 0.78 -13.39
CA TYR A 87 1.18 0.31 -12.77
C TYR A 87 2.39 0.91 -13.47
N TRP A 88 3.52 0.97 -12.76
CA TRP A 88 4.82 1.33 -13.31
C TRP A 88 5.57 0.08 -13.76
N PRO A 89 5.93 -0.05 -15.05
CA PRO A 89 6.75 -1.15 -15.51
C PRO A 89 8.21 -0.98 -15.08
N ALA A 90 8.83 -2.07 -14.60
CA ALA A 90 10.25 -2.07 -14.25
C ALA A 90 11.14 -1.63 -15.41
N ASN A 91 12.27 -1.01 -15.09
CA ASN A 91 13.29 -0.55 -16.06
C ASN A 91 12.76 0.42 -17.14
N THR A 92 11.65 1.11 -16.86
CA THR A 92 11.09 2.08 -17.79
C THR A 92 11.93 3.36 -17.80
N ALA A 93 12.42 3.74 -18.98
CA ALA A 93 13.01 5.04 -19.25
C ALA A 93 11.93 6.02 -19.76
N TYR A 94 12.08 7.30 -19.41
CA TYR A 94 11.14 8.34 -19.82
C TYR A 94 11.85 9.69 -20.03
N THR A 95 11.18 10.65 -20.68
CA THR A 95 11.67 12.00 -20.84
C THR A 95 11.71 12.71 -19.49
N ALA A 96 12.88 13.23 -19.10
CA ALA A 96 13.09 13.85 -17.79
C ALA A 96 12.01 14.90 -17.45
N GLY A 97 11.54 14.88 -16.20
CA GLY A 97 10.53 15.82 -15.70
C GLY A 97 9.08 15.51 -16.11
N THR A 98 8.81 14.41 -16.83
CA THR A 98 7.45 14.10 -17.32
C THR A 98 6.74 12.98 -16.54
N CYS A 99 7.42 12.33 -15.60
CA CYS A 99 6.81 11.24 -14.81
C CYS A 99 6.04 11.82 -13.62
N THR A 100 4.76 11.50 -13.54
CA THR A 100 3.89 11.81 -12.41
C THR A 100 3.22 10.53 -11.94
N ALA A 101 3.56 10.11 -10.73
CA ALA A 101 2.98 8.95 -10.05
C ALA A 101 2.00 9.43 -8.99
N TYR A 102 0.85 8.78 -8.90
CA TYR A 102 -0.22 9.11 -7.96
C TYR A 102 -0.30 8.04 -6.87
N PHE A 103 -0.49 8.47 -5.62
CA PHE A 103 -0.68 7.58 -4.48
C PHE A 103 -1.55 8.23 -3.41
N TYR A 104 -2.35 7.44 -2.72
CA TYR A 104 -3.19 7.88 -1.62
C TYR A 104 -2.39 7.94 -0.33
N ASN A 105 -2.26 9.12 0.29
CA ASN A 105 -1.43 9.32 1.48
C ASN A 105 -2.21 9.77 2.71
N ASP A 106 -3.51 10.04 2.61
CA ASP A 106 -4.30 10.50 3.75
C ASP A 106 -4.41 9.38 4.81
N GLN A 107 -4.09 9.72 6.05
CA GLN A 107 -4.14 8.80 7.20
C GLN A 107 -5.56 8.32 7.54
N ASN A 108 -6.58 9.12 7.18
CA ASN A 108 -7.97 8.79 7.48
C ASN A 108 -8.60 7.87 6.44
N ILE A 109 -7.89 7.54 5.37
CA ILE A 109 -8.36 6.53 4.42
C ILE A 109 -8.36 5.17 5.11
N VAL A 110 -9.52 4.53 5.11
CA VAL A 110 -9.66 3.14 5.51
C VAL A 110 -9.46 2.27 4.27
N TYR A 111 -8.50 1.38 4.34
CA TYR A 111 -8.20 0.43 3.27
C TYR A 111 -8.76 -0.94 3.63
N GLU A 112 -9.09 -1.73 2.62
CA GLU A 112 -9.28 -3.17 2.72
C GLU A 112 -8.03 -3.87 2.20
N ILE A 113 -7.59 -4.89 2.93
CA ILE A 113 -6.44 -5.73 2.57
C ILE A 113 -6.70 -7.15 3.05
N GLN A 114 -6.25 -8.14 2.28
CA GLN A 114 -6.27 -9.54 2.72
C GLN A 114 -5.04 -9.82 3.58
N ALA A 115 -5.23 -10.47 4.71
CA ALA A 115 -4.13 -11.01 5.52
C ALA A 115 -3.56 -12.28 4.86
N ASP A 116 -2.29 -12.56 5.12
CA ASP A 116 -1.63 -13.80 4.68
C ASP A 116 -1.98 -15.02 5.55
N GLY A 117 -2.85 -14.84 6.52
CA GLY A 117 -3.30 -15.86 7.45
C GLY A 117 -4.59 -15.47 8.18
N SER A 118 -4.96 -16.30 9.15
CA SER A 118 -6.16 -16.10 9.97
C SER A 118 -5.95 -14.95 10.97
N MET A 119 -6.99 -14.11 11.12
CA MET A 119 -7.03 -13.03 12.12
C MET A 119 -8.28 -13.18 12.97
N ALA A 120 -8.14 -12.98 14.29
CA ALA A 120 -9.23 -13.05 15.26
C ALA A 120 -9.81 -11.65 15.50
N GLN A 121 -11.04 -11.55 16.01
CA GLN A 121 -11.65 -10.28 16.37
C GLN A 121 -10.85 -9.48 17.42
N THR A 122 -10.09 -10.15 18.25
CA THR A 122 -9.18 -9.52 19.24
C THR A 122 -8.03 -8.75 18.63
N THR A 123 -7.83 -8.84 17.30
CA THR A 123 -6.81 -8.07 16.57
C THR A 123 -7.20 -6.63 16.30
N ILE A 124 -8.46 -6.25 16.55
CA ILE A 124 -8.91 -4.86 16.41
C ILE A 124 -8.10 -3.95 17.35
N GLY A 125 -7.54 -2.88 16.80
CA GLY A 125 -6.66 -1.95 17.50
C GLY A 125 -5.19 -2.33 17.48
N ASN A 126 -4.85 -3.56 17.15
CA ASN A 126 -3.46 -4.01 16.99
C ASN A 126 -2.87 -3.54 15.68
N GLU A 127 -1.55 -3.44 15.66
CA GLU A 127 -0.81 -3.05 14.48
C GLU A 127 0.00 -4.20 13.89
N TYR A 128 0.08 -4.17 12.58
CA TYR A 128 0.73 -5.21 11.78
C TYR A 128 1.61 -4.58 10.71
N ASN A 129 2.61 -5.33 10.29
CA ASN A 129 3.43 -4.96 9.14
C ASN A 129 2.90 -5.62 7.85
N PHE A 130 3.29 -5.08 6.71
CA PHE A 130 3.01 -5.71 5.43
C PHE A 130 3.78 -7.01 5.26
N SER A 131 3.19 -7.89 4.47
CA SER A 131 3.81 -9.11 3.95
C SER A 131 3.67 -9.14 2.43
N ASN A 132 4.53 -9.87 1.74
CA ASN A 132 4.50 -10.02 0.28
C ASN A 132 4.42 -8.70 -0.49
N ILE A 133 5.08 -7.65 0.02
CA ILE A 133 4.89 -6.27 -0.43
C ILE A 133 5.20 -6.06 -1.92
N ALA A 134 6.12 -6.84 -2.50
CA ALA A 134 6.49 -6.78 -3.91
C ALA A 134 5.65 -7.68 -4.82
N ALA A 135 4.75 -8.50 -4.24
CA ALA A 135 3.93 -9.42 -5.00
C ALA A 135 2.86 -8.70 -5.83
N GLY A 136 2.55 -9.28 -7.00
CA GLY A 136 1.49 -8.80 -7.87
C GLY A 136 1.59 -9.31 -9.29
N SER A 137 0.66 -8.87 -10.14
CA SER A 137 0.55 -9.28 -11.53
C SER A 137 0.64 -8.09 -12.47
N THR A 138 1.59 -8.09 -13.36
CA THR A 138 1.70 -7.08 -14.44
C THR A 138 0.63 -7.25 -15.51
N THR A 139 0.00 -8.42 -15.60
CA THR A 139 -1.13 -8.67 -16.52
C THR A 139 -2.36 -7.88 -16.08
N THR A 140 -2.64 -7.80 -14.78
CA THR A 140 -3.76 -7.02 -14.23
C THR A 140 -3.33 -5.63 -13.79
N GLY A 141 -2.04 -5.40 -13.56
CA GLY A 141 -1.48 -4.20 -12.96
C GLY A 141 -1.81 -4.05 -11.47
N LEU A 142 -2.26 -5.12 -10.80
CA LEU A 142 -2.69 -5.09 -9.40
C LEU A 142 -1.64 -5.72 -8.48
N SER A 143 -1.43 -5.07 -7.35
CA SER A 143 -0.63 -5.58 -6.24
C SER A 143 -1.29 -6.81 -5.61
N GLN A 144 -0.46 -7.69 -5.06
CA GLN A 144 -0.86 -8.80 -4.21
C GLN A 144 -0.21 -8.70 -2.82
N ALA A 145 0.16 -7.48 -2.42
CA ALA A 145 0.62 -7.23 -1.06
C ALA A 145 -0.45 -7.65 -0.04
N THR A 146 -0.02 -8.21 1.06
CA THR A 146 -0.87 -8.71 2.15
C THR A 146 -0.53 -8.04 3.47
N LEU A 147 -1.45 -8.10 4.42
CA LEU A 147 -1.17 -7.83 5.82
C LEU A 147 -0.59 -9.09 6.46
N GLY A 148 0.54 -8.99 7.13
CA GLY A 148 1.19 -10.14 7.75
C GLY A 148 0.49 -10.53 9.05
N ALA A 149 -0.33 -11.58 9.05
CA ALA A 149 -1.06 -12.05 10.23
C ALA A 149 -0.14 -12.42 11.40
N SER A 150 1.10 -12.83 11.11
CA SER A 150 2.13 -13.15 12.11
C SER A 150 3.04 -11.97 12.46
N THR A 151 2.85 -10.79 11.87
CA THR A 151 3.70 -9.61 12.05
C THR A 151 3.10 -8.59 13.02
N ALA A 152 2.22 -9.00 13.91
CA ALA A 152 1.71 -8.16 14.98
C ALA A 152 2.85 -7.55 15.77
N VAL A 153 2.78 -6.25 16.03
CA VAL A 153 3.75 -5.56 16.87
C VAL A 153 3.25 -5.52 18.32
N GLY A 154 4.17 -5.60 19.26
CA GLY A 154 3.83 -5.55 20.68
C GLY A 154 3.26 -4.19 21.09
N ASN A 155 2.56 -4.17 22.23
CA ASN A 155 2.02 -2.95 22.83
C ASN A 155 3.08 -1.85 22.95
N GLY A 156 2.75 -0.64 22.54
CA GLY A 156 3.65 0.50 22.52
C GLY A 156 4.68 0.49 21.38
N GLN A 157 4.69 -0.54 20.54
CA GLN A 157 5.52 -0.60 19.34
C GLN A 157 4.78 0.00 18.14
N GLN A 158 5.51 0.22 17.05
CA GLN A 158 4.99 0.84 15.84
C GLN A 158 4.91 -0.17 14.69
N GLY A 159 3.69 -0.47 14.26
CA GLY A 159 3.40 -1.20 13.02
C GLY A 159 3.05 -0.27 11.87
N GLN A 160 2.92 -0.80 10.67
CA GLN A 160 2.59 -0.03 9.47
C GLN A 160 1.10 0.23 9.33
N MET A 161 0.28 -0.73 9.71
CA MET A 161 -1.17 -0.69 9.57
C MET A 161 -1.85 -1.09 10.87
N ARG A 162 -2.90 -0.35 11.27
CA ARG A 162 -3.76 -0.69 12.39
C ARG A 162 -5.05 -1.32 11.89
N VAL A 163 -5.44 -2.45 12.47
CA VAL A 163 -6.71 -3.10 12.19
C VAL A 163 -7.84 -2.31 12.85
N VAL A 164 -8.86 -1.96 12.06
CA VAL A 164 -10.02 -1.20 12.52
C VAL A 164 -11.24 -2.10 12.62
N ASP A 165 -11.46 -2.95 11.61
CA ASP A 165 -12.67 -3.79 11.52
C ASP A 165 -12.48 -4.93 10.52
N LEU A 166 -13.45 -5.85 10.48
CA LEU A 166 -13.60 -6.83 9.42
C LEU A 166 -14.16 -6.19 8.15
N ALA A 167 -13.68 -6.58 6.99
CA ALA A 167 -14.28 -6.13 5.73
C ALA A 167 -15.66 -6.82 5.54
N PRO A 168 -16.73 -6.06 5.17
CA PRO A 168 -18.12 -6.53 5.23
C PRO A 168 -18.52 -7.37 4.01
N TYR A 169 -17.78 -8.45 3.75
CA TYR A 169 -18.13 -9.42 2.70
C TYR A 169 -18.89 -10.59 3.32
N VAL A 170 -19.86 -11.10 2.59
CA VAL A 170 -20.75 -12.20 3.04
C VAL A 170 -19.94 -13.47 3.39
N ASP A 171 -18.85 -13.71 2.69
CA ASP A 171 -17.98 -14.87 2.83
C ASP A 171 -16.64 -14.52 3.53
N ASN A 172 -16.66 -13.56 4.44
CA ASN A 172 -15.50 -13.13 5.22
C ASN A 172 -15.86 -13.08 6.71
N ALA A 173 -15.22 -13.89 7.50
CA ALA A 173 -15.42 -13.95 8.95
C ALA A 173 -14.08 -13.91 9.70
N TRP A 174 -14.11 -13.47 10.96
CA TRP A 174 -12.97 -13.62 11.85
C TRP A 174 -12.60 -15.09 12.01
N GLY A 175 -11.32 -15.41 11.91
CA GLY A 175 -10.82 -16.77 11.99
C GLY A 175 -10.73 -17.51 10.65
N ASP A 176 -11.21 -16.92 9.57
CA ASP A 176 -11.02 -17.49 8.23
C ASP A 176 -9.55 -17.55 7.83
N ALA A 177 -9.19 -18.49 6.97
CA ALA A 177 -7.81 -18.80 6.61
C ALA A 177 -7.03 -17.60 6.04
N TYR A 178 -7.71 -16.67 5.35
CA TYR A 178 -7.14 -15.45 4.76
C TYR A 178 -8.09 -14.28 5.01
N THR A 179 -8.24 -13.89 6.26
CA THR A 179 -9.18 -12.84 6.69
C THR A 179 -8.96 -11.53 5.93
N ILE A 180 -10.02 -10.91 5.43
CA ILE A 180 -9.97 -9.58 4.83
C ILE A 180 -10.36 -8.57 5.88
N VAL A 181 -9.46 -7.64 6.18
CA VAL A 181 -9.65 -6.64 7.24
C VAL A 181 -9.63 -5.23 6.69
N ARG A 182 -10.28 -4.33 7.42
CA ARG A 182 -10.17 -2.89 7.25
C ARG A 182 -9.05 -2.35 8.12
N VAL A 183 -8.20 -1.55 7.52
CA VAL A 183 -6.99 -1.04 8.16
C VAL A 183 -6.79 0.45 7.87
N VAL A 184 -6.09 1.14 8.75
CA VAL A 184 -5.65 2.53 8.55
C VAL A 184 -4.13 2.60 8.63
N ASN A 185 -3.54 3.60 7.98
CA ASN A 185 -2.11 3.86 8.07
C ASN A 185 -1.75 4.34 9.50
N SER A 186 -0.90 3.61 10.20
CA SER A 186 -0.42 3.96 11.55
C SER A 186 1.01 4.48 11.57
N ASN A 187 1.79 4.28 10.50
CA ASN A 187 3.18 4.72 10.40
C ASN A 187 3.44 5.42 9.06
N SER A 188 3.05 6.68 8.98
CA SER A 188 3.17 7.50 7.78
C SER A 188 4.49 8.28 7.74
N GLN A 189 5.06 8.45 6.54
CA GLN A 189 6.18 9.39 6.33
C GLN A 189 5.78 10.86 6.43
N PHE A 190 4.47 11.18 6.38
CA PHE A 190 3.98 12.56 6.37
C PHE A 190 3.31 12.97 7.68
N PHE A 191 2.89 12.03 8.50
CA PHE A 191 2.12 12.28 9.71
C PHE A 191 2.77 11.58 10.91
N GLY A 192 2.40 12.01 12.11
CA GLY A 192 2.88 11.38 13.33
C GLY A 192 2.50 9.90 13.39
N ALA A 193 3.43 9.08 13.87
CA ALA A 193 3.18 7.67 14.10
C ALA A 193 2.23 7.47 15.30
N VAL A 194 1.42 6.43 15.23
CA VAL A 194 0.47 6.05 16.29
C VAL A 194 0.85 4.64 16.76
N THR A 195 1.20 4.46 18.01
CA THR A 195 1.63 3.16 18.54
C THR A 195 0.47 2.21 18.80
N ALA A 196 0.74 0.91 18.79
CA ALA A 196 -0.23 -0.13 19.07
C ALA A 196 -0.84 0.02 20.47
N ILE A 197 -2.12 -0.24 20.63
CA ILE A 197 -2.89 -0.10 21.89
C ILE A 197 -3.09 -1.43 22.62
N ALA A 198 -2.79 -2.56 21.99
CA ALA A 198 -2.91 -3.91 22.60
C ALA A 198 -1.72 -4.79 22.22
#